data_a08c2136a6acf9ca4ed0b11b37dd4ddf
#
_entry.id   a08c2136a6acf9ca4ed0b11b37dd4ddf
#
_cell.length_a   1.000
_cell.length_b   1.000
_cell.length_c   1.000
_cell.angle_alpha   90.00
_cell.angle_beta   90.00
_cell.angle_gamma   90.00
#
_symmetry.space_group_name_H-M   'P 1'
#
loop_
_entity.id
_entity.type
_entity.pdbx_description
1 polymer ?
#
loop_
_entity_poly.entity_id
_entity_poly.type
_entity_poly.pdbx_seq_one_letter_code
_entity_poly.pdbx_strand_id
1 'polypeptide(L)'
;MALLSLLFLLLAIFLGFVRKMNTGLLCIAFALVLGRMSGVSDAVIMKGFNSSLFIMLLGVTYLFSMAQINGSLDLLAQKVIALAGRRVYLIPVIIYVFSIVLAALGPGSVPTMAIMMVFSMSLAAEMKISPVLLSTLTVLGSCAGGLSPLAATGIIGANLCAEFGLTGIENDFLLNGIFSFTVYAVLVYVWLGGYKLCAAEDVGEKVIPSFNRKQLLTIAGIVAMVFMVMLLHINVGLVSFAVAAVLSFLRVSEETKAIRHIPWN
;
A
#
# COMPACT_ATOMS: atom_id res chain seq x y z
N MET A 1 -32.37 8.31 -12.49
CA MET A 1 -31.16 8.89 -11.87
C MET A 1 -30.01 7.89 -11.74
N ALA A 2 -30.22 6.66 -11.22
CA ALA A 2 -29.13 5.66 -11.09
C ALA A 2 -28.41 5.33 -12.42
N LEU A 3 -29.16 5.14 -13.52
CA LEU A 3 -28.55 4.89 -14.83
C LEU A 3 -27.71 6.08 -15.33
N LEU A 4 -28.17 7.29 -15.08
CA LEU A 4 -27.47 8.52 -15.47
C LEU A 4 -26.18 8.69 -14.67
N SER A 5 -26.19 8.42 -13.36
CA SER A 5 -24.97 8.44 -12.53
C SER A 5 -23.95 7.39 -12.96
N LEU A 6 -24.42 6.20 -13.35
CA LEU A 6 -23.53 5.16 -13.90
C LEU A 6 -22.90 5.60 -15.22
N LEU A 7 -23.67 6.23 -16.11
CA LEU A 7 -23.13 6.76 -17.38
C LEU A 7 -22.08 7.84 -17.15
N PHE A 8 -22.30 8.77 -16.21
CA PHE A 8 -21.32 9.79 -15.86
C PHE A 8 -20.06 9.18 -15.23
N LEU A 9 -20.19 8.14 -14.41
CA LEU A 9 -19.05 7.41 -13.86
C LEU A 9 -18.23 6.76 -14.98
N LEU A 10 -18.87 6.03 -15.88
CA LEU A 10 -18.21 5.40 -17.02
C LEU A 10 -17.55 6.45 -17.94
N LEU A 11 -18.20 7.59 -18.15
CA LEU A 11 -17.65 8.71 -18.92
C LEU A 11 -16.40 9.29 -18.22
N ALA A 12 -16.43 9.46 -16.88
CA ALA A 12 -15.27 9.93 -16.13
C ALA A 12 -14.08 8.99 -16.27
N ILE A 13 -14.32 7.69 -16.16
CA ILE A 13 -13.27 6.65 -16.33
C ILE A 13 -12.73 6.71 -17.77
N PHE A 14 -13.60 6.75 -18.77
CA PHE A 14 -13.22 6.81 -20.18
C PHE A 14 -12.39 8.06 -20.50
N LEU A 15 -12.85 9.25 -20.07
CA LEU A 15 -12.12 10.50 -20.26
C LEU A 15 -10.79 10.52 -19.50
N GLY A 16 -10.77 10.00 -18.27
CA GLY A 16 -9.55 9.83 -17.48
C GLY A 16 -8.52 9.01 -18.22
N PHE A 17 -8.93 7.90 -18.82
CA PHE A 17 -8.04 7.01 -19.56
C PHE A 17 -7.57 7.64 -20.90
N VAL A 18 -8.50 8.17 -21.71
CA VAL A 18 -8.19 8.72 -23.05
C VAL A 18 -7.40 10.03 -22.97
N ARG A 19 -7.79 10.92 -22.05
CA ARG A 19 -7.18 12.25 -21.90
C ARG A 19 -6.08 12.31 -20.85
N LYS A 20 -5.79 11.19 -20.16
CA LYS A 20 -4.82 11.11 -19.04
C LYS A 20 -5.12 12.14 -17.95
N MET A 21 -6.38 12.39 -17.69
CA MET A 21 -6.86 13.31 -16.66
C MET A 21 -7.09 12.54 -15.36
N ASN A 22 -6.99 13.23 -14.23
CA ASN A 22 -7.34 12.63 -12.95
C ASN A 22 -8.84 12.31 -12.89
N THR A 23 -9.17 11.01 -12.83
CA THR A 23 -10.55 10.53 -12.82
C THR A 23 -11.33 11.04 -11.60
N GLY A 24 -10.65 11.18 -10.44
CA GLY A 24 -11.29 11.71 -9.22
C GLY A 24 -11.79 13.14 -9.40
N LEU A 25 -10.99 14.01 -10.04
CA LEU A 25 -11.42 15.39 -10.33
C LEU A 25 -12.61 15.41 -11.30
N LEU A 26 -12.61 14.53 -12.31
CA LEU A 26 -13.75 14.41 -13.23
C LEU A 26 -15.01 13.93 -12.50
N CYS A 27 -14.89 12.96 -11.59
CA CYS A 27 -16.01 12.50 -10.78
C CYS A 27 -16.58 13.60 -9.89
N ILE A 28 -15.75 14.45 -9.28
CA ILE A 28 -16.22 15.59 -8.49
C ILE A 28 -16.98 16.60 -9.37
N ALA A 29 -16.42 16.93 -10.56
CA ALA A 29 -17.09 17.81 -11.50
C ALA A 29 -18.44 17.24 -11.98
N PHE A 30 -18.49 15.96 -12.29
CA PHE A 30 -19.71 15.29 -12.71
C PHE A 30 -20.72 15.15 -11.57
N ALA A 31 -20.28 14.96 -10.31
CA ALA A 31 -21.16 14.98 -9.16
C ALA A 31 -21.89 16.33 -9.00
N LEU A 32 -21.18 17.45 -9.25
CA LEU A 32 -21.81 18.78 -9.27
C LEU A 32 -22.87 18.90 -10.37
N VAL A 33 -22.55 18.47 -11.60
CA VAL A 33 -23.50 18.52 -12.74
C VAL A 33 -24.75 17.68 -12.44
N LEU A 34 -24.55 16.43 -12.01
CA LEU A 34 -25.66 15.52 -11.67
C LEU A 34 -26.49 16.05 -10.49
N GLY A 35 -25.84 16.58 -9.47
CA GLY A 35 -26.51 17.16 -8.31
C GLY A 35 -27.41 18.32 -8.71
N ARG A 36 -26.92 19.23 -9.58
CA ARG A 36 -27.72 20.34 -10.11
C ARG A 36 -28.89 19.86 -10.98
N MET A 37 -28.65 18.86 -11.83
CA MET A 37 -29.72 18.26 -12.64
C MET A 37 -30.80 17.58 -11.78
N SER A 38 -30.41 17.08 -10.61
CA SER A 38 -31.31 16.39 -9.67
C SER A 38 -31.91 17.30 -8.61
N GLY A 39 -31.63 18.61 -8.63
CA GLY A 39 -32.09 19.56 -7.63
C GLY A 39 -31.50 19.36 -6.22
N VAL A 40 -30.36 18.67 -6.14
CA VAL A 40 -29.66 18.38 -4.87
C VAL A 40 -28.79 19.55 -4.46
N SER A 41 -28.84 19.93 -3.18
CA SER A 41 -28.01 21.03 -2.65
C SER A 41 -26.54 20.65 -2.55
N ASP A 42 -25.66 21.66 -2.62
CA ASP A 42 -24.21 21.49 -2.52
C ASP A 42 -23.80 20.78 -1.21
N ALA A 43 -24.51 21.07 -0.11
CA ALA A 43 -24.25 20.43 1.18
C ALA A 43 -24.46 18.90 1.14
N VAL A 44 -25.45 18.43 0.37
CA VAL A 44 -25.71 17.00 0.20
C VAL A 44 -24.67 16.37 -0.73
N ILE A 45 -24.26 17.07 -1.79
CA ILE A 45 -23.18 16.60 -2.68
C ILE A 45 -21.88 16.46 -1.88
N MET A 46 -21.53 17.44 -1.05
CA MET A 46 -20.34 17.40 -0.21
C MET A 46 -20.38 16.29 0.86
N LYS A 47 -21.56 16.00 1.42
CA LYS A 47 -21.72 14.87 2.36
C LYS A 47 -21.49 13.50 1.70
N GLY A 48 -21.67 13.39 0.40
CA GLY A 48 -21.34 12.19 -0.38
C GLY A 48 -19.84 11.92 -0.48
N PHE A 49 -19.00 12.92 -0.20
CA PHE A 49 -17.55 12.73 -0.16
C PHE A 49 -17.12 12.12 1.19
N ASN A 50 -16.52 10.94 1.15
CA ASN A 50 -16.03 10.28 2.36
C ASN A 50 -14.73 10.93 2.83
N SER A 51 -14.85 12.04 3.58
CA SER A 51 -13.70 12.80 4.10
C SER A 51 -12.83 11.99 5.07
N SER A 52 -13.43 11.07 5.84
CA SER A 52 -12.68 10.20 6.75
C SER A 52 -11.73 9.29 5.98
N LEU A 53 -12.22 8.67 4.93
CA LEU A 53 -11.42 7.80 4.06
C LEU A 53 -10.32 8.59 3.34
N PHE A 54 -10.64 9.81 2.86
CA PHE A 54 -9.66 10.67 2.22
C PHE A 54 -8.52 11.06 3.18
N ILE A 55 -8.84 11.49 4.41
CA ILE A 55 -7.83 11.82 5.44
C ILE A 55 -6.98 10.61 5.77
N MET A 56 -7.60 9.43 5.86
CA MET A 56 -6.90 8.19 6.16
C MET A 56 -5.89 7.84 5.06
N LEU A 57 -6.32 7.84 3.80
CA LEU A 57 -5.46 7.57 2.66
C LEU A 57 -4.31 8.58 2.57
N LEU A 58 -4.63 9.84 2.69
CA LEU A 58 -3.65 10.92 2.58
C LEU A 58 -2.62 10.87 3.70
N GLY A 59 -3.05 10.67 4.96
CA GLY A 59 -2.15 10.60 6.10
C GLY A 59 -1.18 9.42 6.01
N VAL A 60 -1.69 8.23 5.70
CA VAL A 60 -0.85 7.03 5.56
C VAL A 60 0.12 7.17 4.40
N THR A 61 -0.36 7.58 3.22
CA THR A 61 0.51 7.76 2.04
C THR A 61 1.58 8.80 2.27
N TYR A 62 1.28 9.89 2.98
CA TYR A 62 2.26 10.92 3.32
C TYR A 62 3.36 10.38 4.24
N LEU A 63 3.00 9.68 5.33
CA LEU A 63 3.97 9.07 6.24
C LEU A 63 4.89 8.08 5.51
N PHE A 64 4.31 7.20 4.68
CA PHE A 64 5.10 6.23 3.93
C PHE A 64 5.92 6.84 2.79
N SER A 65 5.46 7.94 2.17
CA SER A 65 6.27 8.73 1.23
C SER A 65 7.53 9.29 1.90
N MET A 66 7.44 9.78 3.14
CA MET A 66 8.62 10.21 3.90
C MET A 66 9.59 9.05 4.13
N ALA A 67 9.09 7.87 4.49
CA ALA A 67 9.88 6.67 4.69
C ALA A 67 10.55 6.16 3.41
N GLN A 68 9.90 6.34 2.27
CA GLN A 68 10.45 5.99 0.96
C GLN A 68 11.57 6.95 0.56
N ILE A 69 11.34 8.26 0.67
CA ILE A 69 12.31 9.29 0.25
C ILE A 69 13.60 9.23 1.06
N ASN A 70 13.53 8.94 2.35
CA ASN A 70 14.75 8.79 3.16
C ASN A 70 15.41 7.41 3.07
N GLY A 71 14.87 6.51 2.23
CA GLY A 71 15.42 5.17 2.00
C GLY A 71 15.21 4.19 3.15
N SER A 72 14.34 4.50 4.12
CA SER A 72 14.08 3.59 5.26
C SER A 72 13.46 2.28 4.80
N LEU A 73 12.50 2.33 3.86
CA LEU A 73 11.81 1.15 3.37
C LEU A 73 12.74 0.28 2.51
N ASP A 74 13.57 0.91 1.67
CA ASP A 74 14.52 0.19 0.83
C ASP A 74 15.56 -0.55 1.67
N LEU A 75 16.11 0.11 2.69
CA LEU A 75 17.08 -0.49 3.58
C LEU A 75 16.46 -1.59 4.46
N LEU A 76 15.21 -1.39 4.90
CA LEU A 76 14.46 -2.40 5.63
C LEU A 76 14.26 -3.65 4.77
N ALA A 77 13.84 -3.47 3.50
CA ALA A 77 13.68 -4.56 2.55
C ALA A 77 15.00 -5.32 2.32
N GLN A 78 16.11 -4.60 2.11
CA GLN A 78 17.43 -5.23 1.96
C GLN A 78 17.82 -6.07 3.19
N LYS A 79 17.59 -5.55 4.40
CA LYS A 79 17.89 -6.28 5.65
C LYS A 79 17.01 -7.51 5.83
N VAL A 80 15.72 -7.40 5.50
CA VAL A 80 14.78 -8.53 5.58
C VAL A 80 15.21 -9.65 4.62
N ILE A 81 15.64 -9.30 3.41
CA ILE A 81 16.13 -10.30 2.44
C ILE A 81 17.46 -10.92 2.86
N ALA A 82 18.33 -10.16 3.51
CA ALA A 82 19.56 -10.71 4.05
C ALA A 82 19.33 -11.83 5.07
N LEU A 83 18.15 -11.92 5.67
CA LEU A 83 17.76 -13.05 6.53
C LEU A 83 17.71 -14.39 5.78
N ALA A 84 17.54 -14.36 4.46
CA ALA A 84 17.60 -15.58 3.65
C ALA A 84 18.99 -16.21 3.66
N GLY A 85 20.04 -15.41 3.85
CA GLY A 85 21.44 -15.86 3.81
C GLY A 85 21.75 -16.57 2.49
N ARG A 86 22.30 -17.78 2.57
CA ARG A 86 22.60 -18.61 1.40
C ARG A 86 21.41 -19.38 0.82
N ARG A 87 20.22 -19.26 1.43
CA ARG A 87 19.01 -20.03 1.04
C ARG A 87 18.19 -19.26 0.01
N VAL A 88 18.67 -19.22 -1.22
CA VAL A 88 18.06 -18.43 -2.32
C VAL A 88 16.58 -18.80 -2.56
N TYR A 89 16.19 -20.07 -2.34
CA TYR A 89 14.81 -20.52 -2.45
C TYR A 89 13.85 -19.83 -1.45
N LEU A 90 14.36 -19.28 -0.35
CA LEU A 90 13.55 -18.53 0.61
C LEU A 90 13.27 -17.08 0.18
N ILE A 91 14.06 -16.53 -0.71
CA ILE A 91 13.91 -15.12 -1.14
C ILE A 91 12.52 -14.80 -1.66
N PRO A 92 11.92 -15.59 -2.57
CA PRO A 92 10.56 -15.34 -3.03
C PRO A 92 9.52 -15.37 -1.89
N VAL A 93 9.71 -16.29 -0.93
CA VAL A 93 8.83 -16.41 0.25
C VAL A 93 8.98 -15.20 1.15
N ILE A 94 10.21 -14.75 1.40
CA ILE A 94 10.49 -13.55 2.22
C ILE A 94 9.88 -12.31 1.56
N ILE A 95 10.02 -12.14 0.25
CA ILE A 95 9.40 -11.04 -0.49
C ILE A 95 7.87 -11.08 -0.34
N TYR A 96 7.26 -12.26 -0.47
CA TYR A 96 5.83 -12.44 -0.29
C TYR A 96 5.38 -12.01 1.11
N VAL A 97 5.99 -12.57 2.14
CA VAL A 97 5.67 -12.26 3.56
C VAL A 97 5.92 -10.79 3.87
N PHE A 98 7.05 -10.23 3.41
CA PHE A 98 7.38 -8.84 3.64
C PHE A 98 6.40 -7.89 2.93
N SER A 99 5.95 -8.24 1.72
CA SER A 99 4.91 -7.47 1.02
C SER A 99 3.57 -7.51 1.76
N ILE A 100 3.19 -8.66 2.38
CA ILE A 100 2.01 -8.74 3.25
C ILE A 100 2.15 -7.77 4.41
N VAL A 101 3.24 -7.87 5.16
CA VAL A 101 3.47 -7.06 6.36
C VAL A 101 3.48 -5.58 6.01
N LEU A 102 4.21 -5.19 4.96
CA LEU A 102 4.31 -3.79 4.55
C LEU A 102 2.96 -3.23 4.10
N ALA A 103 2.18 -3.97 3.30
CA ALA A 103 0.86 -3.55 2.87
C ALA A 103 -0.14 -3.45 4.03
N ALA A 104 -0.05 -4.40 4.98
CA ALA A 104 -0.93 -4.47 6.13
C ALA A 104 -0.71 -3.35 7.14
N LEU A 105 0.49 -2.78 7.22
CA LEU A 105 0.84 -1.69 8.14
C LEU A 105 0.20 -0.34 7.78
N GLY A 106 -0.43 -0.23 6.62
CA GLY A 106 -1.18 0.97 6.26
C GLY A 106 -1.13 1.42 4.81
N PRO A 107 0.00 1.36 4.09
CA PRO A 107 0.04 1.86 2.70
C PRO A 107 -0.97 1.16 1.79
N GLY A 108 -1.31 -0.09 2.09
CA GLY A 108 -2.21 -0.88 1.27
C GLY A 108 -1.52 -1.47 0.04
N SER A 109 -2.32 -2.04 -0.87
CA SER A 109 -1.81 -2.84 -1.99
C SER A 109 -0.99 -2.02 -2.98
N VAL A 110 -1.52 -0.92 -3.49
CA VAL A 110 -0.94 -0.18 -4.63
C VAL A 110 0.40 0.49 -4.29
N PRO A 111 0.53 1.27 -3.22
CA PRO A 111 1.84 1.84 -2.85
C PRO A 111 2.88 0.77 -2.52
N THR A 112 2.47 -0.31 -1.83
CA THR A 112 3.39 -1.41 -1.54
C THR A 112 3.88 -2.10 -2.80
N MET A 113 3.00 -2.34 -3.79
CA MET A 113 3.41 -2.87 -5.09
C MET A 113 4.44 -1.96 -5.76
N ALA A 114 4.22 -0.65 -5.77
CA ALA A 114 5.13 0.30 -6.42
C ALA A 114 6.54 0.22 -5.82
N ILE A 115 6.65 0.19 -4.49
CA ILE A 115 7.93 0.12 -3.77
C ILE A 115 8.58 -1.25 -3.97
N MET A 116 7.85 -2.30 -3.65
CA MET A 116 8.38 -3.67 -3.64
C MET A 116 8.65 -4.22 -5.03
N MET A 117 7.96 -3.72 -6.07
CA MET A 117 8.21 -4.16 -7.44
C MET A 117 9.60 -3.72 -7.93
N VAL A 118 9.94 -2.45 -7.73
CA VAL A 118 11.28 -1.94 -8.09
C VAL A 118 12.37 -2.76 -7.40
N PHE A 119 12.17 -3.02 -6.11
CA PHE A 119 13.09 -3.81 -5.32
C PHE A 119 13.17 -5.28 -5.78
N SER A 120 12.03 -5.93 -6.00
CA SER A 120 11.96 -7.32 -6.49
C SER A 120 12.58 -7.50 -7.87
N MET A 121 12.40 -6.52 -8.77
CA MET A 121 12.99 -6.56 -10.10
C MET A 121 14.51 -6.38 -10.06
N SER A 122 15.00 -5.45 -9.22
CA SER A 122 16.44 -5.28 -9.02
C SER A 122 17.09 -6.56 -8.47
N LEU A 123 16.42 -7.17 -7.48
CA LEU A 123 16.90 -8.42 -6.88
C LEU A 123 16.84 -9.60 -7.86
N ALA A 124 15.79 -9.68 -8.69
CA ALA A 124 15.67 -10.69 -9.72
C ALA A 124 16.84 -10.64 -10.71
N ALA A 125 17.21 -9.43 -11.14
CA ALA A 125 18.33 -9.22 -12.06
C ALA A 125 19.68 -9.58 -11.38
N GLU A 126 19.90 -9.15 -10.15
CA GLU A 126 21.12 -9.37 -9.41
C GLU A 126 21.38 -10.86 -9.10
N MET A 127 20.34 -11.55 -8.63
CA MET A 127 20.44 -12.95 -8.20
C MET A 127 20.07 -13.96 -9.28
N LYS A 128 19.78 -13.49 -10.51
CA LYS A 128 19.35 -14.33 -11.63
C LYS A 128 18.14 -15.20 -11.32
N ILE A 129 17.22 -14.66 -10.49
CA ILE A 129 15.92 -15.28 -10.19
C ILE A 129 14.92 -14.84 -11.25
N SER A 130 13.92 -15.68 -11.55
CA SER A 130 12.83 -15.32 -12.47
C SER A 130 12.14 -14.02 -12.03
N PRO A 131 12.17 -12.95 -12.85
CA PRO A 131 11.45 -11.71 -12.55
C PRO A 131 9.94 -11.94 -12.39
N VAL A 132 9.38 -12.87 -13.16
CA VAL A 132 7.95 -13.23 -13.10
C VAL A 132 7.61 -13.81 -11.74
N LEU A 133 8.47 -14.68 -11.18
CA LEU A 133 8.25 -15.26 -9.86
C LEU A 133 8.22 -14.17 -8.78
N LEU A 134 9.25 -13.30 -8.72
CA LEU A 134 9.36 -12.29 -7.68
C LEU A 134 8.27 -11.22 -7.81
N SER A 135 7.97 -10.76 -9.03
CA SER A 135 6.93 -9.77 -9.25
C SER A 135 5.54 -10.30 -8.89
N THR A 136 5.22 -11.53 -9.29
CA THR A 136 3.92 -12.13 -8.97
C THR A 136 3.75 -12.31 -7.45
N LEU A 137 4.77 -12.80 -6.75
CA LEU A 137 4.71 -12.93 -5.29
C LEU A 137 4.63 -11.58 -4.58
N THR A 138 5.28 -10.55 -5.10
CA THR A 138 5.14 -9.17 -4.62
C THR A 138 3.69 -8.68 -4.73
N VAL A 139 3.06 -8.89 -5.89
CA VAL A 139 1.65 -8.49 -6.13
C VAL A 139 0.72 -9.25 -5.19
N LEU A 140 0.84 -10.58 -5.12
CA LEU A 140 -0.02 -11.42 -4.28
C LEU A 140 0.12 -11.05 -2.79
N GLY A 141 1.35 -10.84 -2.30
CA GLY A 141 1.60 -10.41 -0.93
C GLY A 141 1.02 -9.03 -0.65
N SER A 142 1.20 -8.07 -1.56
CA SER A 142 0.64 -6.72 -1.41
C SER A 142 -0.90 -6.73 -1.42
N CYS A 143 -1.52 -7.57 -2.25
CA CYS A 143 -2.98 -7.75 -2.26
C CYS A 143 -3.49 -8.37 -0.96
N ALA A 144 -2.82 -9.40 -0.46
CA ALA A 144 -3.18 -10.05 0.80
C ALA A 144 -3.13 -9.07 1.99
N GLY A 145 -2.00 -8.36 2.14
CA GLY A 145 -1.82 -7.39 3.23
C GLY A 145 -2.71 -6.17 3.09
N GLY A 146 -3.04 -5.77 1.85
CA GLY A 146 -3.92 -4.63 1.57
C GLY A 146 -5.35 -4.79 2.08
N LEU A 147 -5.77 -6.01 2.47
CA LEU A 147 -7.07 -6.27 3.10
C LEU A 147 -7.05 -6.08 4.63
N SER A 148 -5.93 -5.61 5.19
CA SER A 148 -5.80 -5.28 6.61
C SER A 148 -6.78 -4.17 7.03
N PRO A 149 -7.26 -4.19 8.29
CA PRO A 149 -8.07 -3.10 8.84
C PRO A 149 -7.31 -1.77 8.99
N LEU A 150 -5.99 -1.76 8.81
CA LEU A 150 -5.16 -0.55 8.77
C LEU A 150 -4.94 -0.03 7.34
N ALA A 151 -5.22 -0.86 6.34
CA ALA A 151 -4.99 -0.55 4.93
C ALA A 151 -6.26 -0.03 4.24
N ALA A 152 -6.08 0.83 3.24
CA ALA A 152 -7.16 1.49 2.53
C ALA A 152 -8.20 0.51 1.97
N THR A 153 -7.77 -0.55 1.30
CA THR A 153 -8.66 -1.52 0.67
C THR A 153 -9.48 -2.29 1.71
N GLY A 154 -8.86 -2.71 2.82
CA GLY A 154 -9.55 -3.39 3.91
C GLY A 154 -10.60 -2.50 4.56
N ILE A 155 -10.26 -1.23 4.81
CA ILE A 155 -11.18 -0.24 5.40
C ILE A 155 -12.37 0.04 4.48
N ILE A 156 -12.12 0.22 3.17
CA ILE A 156 -13.21 0.41 2.19
C ILE A 156 -14.13 -0.81 2.19
N GLY A 157 -13.56 -2.02 2.16
CA GLY A 157 -14.32 -3.26 2.19
C GLY A 157 -15.19 -3.38 3.45
N ALA A 158 -14.61 -3.13 4.63
CA ALA A 158 -15.33 -3.17 5.89
C ALA A 158 -16.47 -2.12 5.97
N ASN A 159 -16.21 -0.88 5.52
CA ASN A 159 -17.22 0.16 5.50
C ASN A 159 -18.40 -0.20 4.57
N LEU A 160 -18.13 -0.73 3.38
CA LEU A 160 -19.17 -1.18 2.47
C LEU A 160 -20.02 -2.30 3.08
N CYS A 161 -19.39 -3.27 3.74
CA CYS A 161 -20.12 -4.34 4.43
C CYS A 161 -20.96 -3.81 5.61
N ALA A 162 -20.47 -2.81 6.33
CA ALA A 162 -21.22 -2.17 7.42
C ALA A 162 -22.51 -1.50 6.93
N GLU A 163 -22.54 -0.94 5.71
CA GLU A 163 -23.76 -0.41 5.08
C GLU A 163 -24.84 -1.48 4.89
N PHE A 164 -24.44 -2.75 4.76
CA PHE A 164 -25.35 -3.91 4.69
C PHE A 164 -25.58 -4.60 6.04
N GLY A 165 -25.15 -3.97 7.15
CA GLY A 165 -25.34 -4.50 8.50
C GLY A 165 -24.32 -5.56 8.92
N LEU A 166 -23.28 -5.79 8.13
CA LEU A 166 -22.18 -6.71 8.45
C LEU A 166 -21.03 -5.93 9.10
N THR A 167 -20.92 -6.02 10.43
CA THR A 167 -19.89 -5.33 11.22
C THR A 167 -18.96 -6.33 11.92
N GLY A 168 -17.74 -5.91 12.27
CA GLY A 168 -16.77 -6.75 12.99
C GLY A 168 -16.08 -7.80 12.13
N ILE A 169 -16.08 -7.63 10.80
CA ILE A 169 -15.52 -8.59 9.82
C ILE A 169 -14.13 -8.18 9.31
N GLU A 170 -13.52 -7.14 9.90
CA GLU A 170 -12.24 -6.58 9.43
C GLU A 170 -11.11 -7.60 9.47
N ASN A 171 -11.07 -8.40 10.54
CA ASN A 171 -10.08 -9.46 10.69
C ASN A 171 -10.35 -10.63 9.74
N ASP A 172 -11.63 -10.93 9.46
CA ASP A 172 -12.00 -11.98 8.51
C ASP A 172 -11.57 -11.61 7.09
N PHE A 173 -11.67 -10.33 6.71
CA PHE A 173 -11.12 -9.84 5.43
C PHE A 173 -9.62 -10.12 5.31
N LEU A 174 -8.85 -9.77 6.35
CA LEU A 174 -7.41 -10.00 6.36
C LEU A 174 -7.09 -11.50 6.31
N LEU A 175 -7.71 -12.30 7.16
CA LEU A 175 -7.43 -13.74 7.24
C LEU A 175 -7.80 -14.47 5.95
N ASN A 176 -8.99 -14.20 5.40
CA ASN A 176 -9.42 -14.77 4.12
C ASN A 176 -8.52 -14.31 2.97
N GLY A 177 -8.09 -13.05 2.97
CA GLY A 177 -7.15 -12.53 2.00
C GLY A 177 -5.80 -13.23 2.09
N ILE A 178 -5.21 -13.32 3.27
CA ILE A 178 -3.94 -14.03 3.47
C ILE A 178 -4.09 -15.48 3.02
N PHE A 179 -5.14 -16.18 3.41
CA PHE A 179 -5.36 -17.57 3.01
C PHE A 179 -5.46 -17.72 1.50
N SER A 180 -6.34 -16.95 0.85
CA SER A 180 -6.58 -17.05 -0.59
C SER A 180 -5.32 -16.72 -1.40
N PHE A 181 -4.67 -15.59 -1.10
CA PHE A 181 -3.46 -15.19 -1.82
C PHE A 181 -2.26 -16.08 -1.50
N THR A 182 -2.20 -16.70 -0.31
CA THR A 182 -1.15 -17.69 0.01
C THR A 182 -1.32 -18.96 -0.84
N VAL A 183 -2.54 -19.43 -1.05
CA VAL A 183 -2.78 -20.57 -1.95
C VAL A 183 -2.26 -20.25 -3.36
N TYR A 184 -2.60 -19.08 -3.90
CA TYR A 184 -2.06 -18.66 -5.20
C TYR A 184 -0.54 -18.50 -5.19
N ALA A 185 0.02 -17.93 -4.13
CA ALA A 185 1.47 -17.75 -4.01
C ALA A 185 2.21 -19.09 -3.99
N VAL A 186 1.69 -20.09 -3.28
CA VAL A 186 2.25 -21.46 -3.25
C VAL A 186 2.17 -22.11 -4.63
N LEU A 187 1.03 -22.00 -5.32
CA LEU A 187 0.87 -22.53 -6.68
C LEU A 187 1.87 -21.91 -7.65
N VAL A 188 2.01 -20.58 -7.63
CA VAL A 188 2.96 -19.84 -8.49
C VAL A 188 4.41 -20.23 -8.14
N TYR A 189 4.73 -20.27 -6.84
CA TYR A 189 6.05 -20.64 -6.36
C TYR A 189 6.46 -22.05 -6.83
N VAL A 190 5.57 -23.01 -6.72
CA VAL A 190 5.81 -24.39 -7.18
C VAL A 190 5.87 -24.45 -8.71
N TRP A 191 4.93 -23.82 -9.40
CA TRP A 191 4.84 -23.83 -10.86
C TRP A 191 6.06 -23.21 -11.54
N LEU A 192 6.52 -22.07 -11.03
CA LEU A 192 7.71 -21.39 -11.54
C LEU A 192 9.04 -21.94 -10.96
N GLY A 193 8.99 -23.02 -10.22
CA GLY A 193 10.17 -23.72 -9.73
C GLY A 193 10.95 -22.97 -8.65
N GLY A 194 10.28 -22.15 -7.84
CA GLY A 194 10.91 -21.40 -6.74
C GLY A 194 11.71 -22.27 -5.76
N TYR A 195 11.28 -23.51 -5.54
CA TYR A 195 11.96 -24.49 -4.69
C TYR A 195 13.26 -25.05 -5.31
N LYS A 196 13.47 -24.87 -6.63
CA LYS A 196 14.68 -25.32 -7.35
C LYS A 196 15.77 -24.25 -7.37
N LEU A 197 15.53 -23.09 -6.79
CA LEU A 197 16.52 -22.03 -6.73
C LEU A 197 17.70 -22.46 -5.84
N CYS A 198 18.81 -22.74 -6.47
CA CYS A 198 20.06 -23.05 -5.79
C CYS A 198 20.83 -21.78 -5.48
N ALA A 199 21.70 -21.83 -4.47
CA ALA A 199 22.63 -20.73 -4.20
C ALA A 199 23.48 -20.48 -5.45
N ALA A 200 23.49 -19.25 -5.95
CA ALA A 200 24.51 -18.85 -6.91
C ALA A 200 25.87 -18.95 -6.20
N GLU A 201 26.84 -19.58 -6.82
CA GLU A 201 28.16 -19.85 -6.23
C GLU A 201 28.91 -18.58 -5.79
N ASP A 202 28.46 -17.39 -6.20
CA ASP A 202 29.15 -16.11 -5.98
C ASP A 202 28.19 -14.96 -5.64
N VAL A 203 27.30 -15.15 -4.66
CA VAL A 203 26.68 -13.97 -4.05
C VAL A 203 27.65 -13.45 -3.00
N GLY A 204 28.55 -12.57 -3.42
CA GLY A 204 29.46 -11.87 -2.51
C GLY A 204 28.66 -11.26 -1.35
N GLU A 205 29.20 -11.35 -0.12
CA GLU A 205 28.59 -10.73 1.05
C GLU A 205 28.41 -9.23 0.80
N LYS A 206 27.19 -8.83 0.41
CA LYS A 206 26.84 -7.43 0.27
C LYS A 206 26.80 -6.82 1.65
N VAL A 207 27.72 -5.92 1.95
CA VAL A 207 27.69 -5.17 3.20
C VAL A 207 26.48 -4.24 3.18
N ILE A 208 25.42 -4.64 3.89
CA ILE A 208 24.22 -3.82 4.02
C ILE A 208 24.51 -2.74 5.07
N PRO A 209 24.35 -1.45 4.72
CA PRO A 209 24.63 -0.36 5.64
C PRO A 209 23.75 -0.42 6.90
N SER A 210 24.24 0.13 7.99
CA SER A 210 23.42 0.32 9.19
C SER A 210 22.40 1.44 8.97
N PHE A 211 21.27 1.37 9.68
CA PHE A 211 20.31 2.45 9.69
C PHE A 211 20.94 3.74 10.23
N ASN A 212 20.75 4.82 9.52
CA ASN A 212 21.10 6.14 10.04
C ASN A 212 20.01 6.63 11.04
N ARG A 213 20.31 7.70 11.80
CA ARG A 213 19.39 8.23 12.82
C ARG A 213 18.02 8.61 12.22
N LYS A 214 17.99 9.20 11.02
CA LYS A 214 16.76 9.62 10.36
C LYS A 214 15.89 8.41 9.97
N GLN A 215 16.52 7.36 9.44
CA GLN A 215 15.83 6.13 9.08
C GLN A 215 15.28 5.41 10.32
N LEU A 216 16.06 5.37 11.40
CA LEU A 216 15.62 4.77 12.65
C LEU A 216 14.43 5.51 13.26
N LEU A 217 14.45 6.86 13.25
CA LEU A 217 13.33 7.68 13.70
C LEU A 217 12.06 7.43 12.85
N THR A 218 12.22 7.27 11.54
CA THR A 218 11.08 6.97 10.66
C THR A 218 10.47 5.61 10.97
N ILE A 219 11.29 4.58 11.12
CA ILE A 219 10.81 3.24 11.50
C ILE A 219 10.14 3.28 12.88
N ALA A 220 10.74 3.95 13.85
CA ALA A 220 10.14 4.13 15.16
C ALA A 220 8.79 4.87 15.09
N GLY A 221 8.68 5.89 14.21
CA GLY A 221 7.43 6.59 13.94
C GLY A 221 6.34 5.66 13.36
N ILE A 222 6.69 4.81 12.40
CA ILE A 222 5.75 3.83 11.83
C ILE A 222 5.30 2.83 12.90
N VAL A 223 6.23 2.31 13.70
CA VAL A 223 5.90 1.40 14.80
C VAL A 223 5.00 2.10 15.82
N ALA A 224 5.31 3.33 16.21
CA ALA A 224 4.48 4.12 17.11
C ALA A 224 3.07 4.35 16.54
N MET A 225 2.94 4.63 15.23
CA MET A 225 1.66 4.75 14.54
C MET A 225 0.84 3.47 14.69
N VAL A 226 1.42 2.31 14.40
CA VAL A 226 0.74 1.02 14.53
C VAL A 226 0.29 0.77 15.98
N PHE A 227 1.17 1.03 16.96
CA PHE A 227 0.84 0.91 18.37
C PHE A 227 -0.32 1.81 18.79
N MET A 228 -0.30 3.09 18.39
CA MET A 228 -1.36 4.04 18.72
C MET A 228 -2.70 3.62 18.09
N VAL A 229 -2.69 3.15 16.85
CA VAL A 229 -3.93 2.69 16.19
C VAL A 229 -4.48 1.43 16.86
N MET A 230 -3.62 0.45 17.17
CA MET A 230 -4.07 -0.83 17.73
C MET A 230 -4.49 -0.73 19.21
N LEU A 231 -3.78 0.07 20.02
CA LEU A 231 -4.06 0.16 21.46
C LEU A 231 -5.08 1.25 21.80
N LEU A 232 -5.05 2.37 21.09
CA LEU A 232 -5.92 3.52 21.40
C LEU A 232 -7.13 3.61 20.47
N HIS A 233 -7.24 2.70 19.49
CA HIS A 233 -8.33 2.68 18.49
C HIS A 233 -8.57 4.02 17.79
N ILE A 234 -7.49 4.81 17.60
CA ILE A 234 -7.53 6.12 16.92
C ILE A 234 -7.50 5.89 15.41
N ASN A 235 -8.14 6.79 14.65
CA ASN A 235 -8.12 6.73 13.20
C ASN A 235 -6.69 6.77 12.64
N VAL A 236 -6.35 5.78 11.82
CA VAL A 236 -5.00 5.59 11.29
C VAL A 236 -4.50 6.80 10.49
N GLY A 237 -5.37 7.51 9.77
CA GLY A 237 -4.99 8.70 9.01
C GLY A 237 -4.56 9.85 9.91
N LEU A 238 -5.31 10.12 10.98
CA LEU A 238 -4.97 11.19 11.94
C LEU A 238 -3.66 10.89 12.67
N VAL A 239 -3.47 9.64 13.11
CA VAL A 239 -2.21 9.22 13.74
C VAL A 239 -1.04 9.33 12.75
N SER A 240 -1.24 8.91 11.50
CA SER A 240 -0.21 9.02 10.46
C SER A 240 0.19 10.47 10.19
N PHE A 241 -0.76 11.40 10.15
CA PHE A 241 -0.47 12.84 10.05
C PHE A 241 0.29 13.36 11.27
N ALA A 242 -0.11 12.99 12.48
CA ALA A 242 0.56 13.41 13.70
C ALA A 242 2.02 12.93 13.72
N VAL A 243 2.25 11.66 13.42
CA VAL A 243 3.59 11.06 13.33
C VAL A 243 4.40 11.73 12.21
N ALA A 244 3.81 11.91 11.03
CA ALA A 244 4.47 12.58 9.91
C ALA A 244 4.86 14.04 10.24
N ALA A 245 4.00 14.78 10.96
CA ALA A 245 4.32 16.13 11.42
C ALA A 245 5.52 16.14 12.38
N VAL A 246 5.59 15.21 13.32
CA VAL A 246 6.74 15.06 14.21
C VAL A 246 8.01 14.73 13.42
N LEU A 247 7.94 13.79 12.46
CA LEU A 247 9.08 13.44 11.62
C LEU A 247 9.51 14.60 10.71
N SER A 248 8.57 15.39 10.20
CA SER A 248 8.85 16.62 9.44
C SER A 248 9.56 17.66 10.30
N PHE A 249 9.09 17.88 11.53
CA PHE A 249 9.74 18.76 12.50
C PHE A 249 11.18 18.32 12.80
N LEU A 250 11.40 17.02 12.90
CA LEU A 250 12.74 16.43 13.10
C LEU A 250 13.60 16.42 11.81
N ARG A 251 13.09 16.97 10.72
CA ARG A 251 13.75 17.05 9.40
C ARG A 251 14.30 15.69 8.93
N VAL A 252 13.49 14.66 9.11
CA VAL A 252 13.85 13.29 8.76
C VAL A 252 13.89 13.08 7.24
N SER A 253 13.00 13.78 6.51
CA SER A 253 12.95 13.80 5.03
C SER A 253 12.66 15.21 4.52
N GLU A 254 12.83 15.41 3.20
CA GLU A 254 12.43 16.64 2.54
C GLU A 254 10.92 16.66 2.32
N GLU A 255 10.20 17.48 3.07
CA GLU A 255 8.74 17.57 3.07
C GLU A 255 8.15 17.81 1.67
N THR A 256 8.74 18.76 0.93
CA THR A 256 8.28 19.07 -0.44
C THR A 256 8.36 17.86 -1.38
N LYS A 257 9.41 17.04 -1.25
CA LYS A 257 9.54 15.80 -2.02
C LYS A 257 8.51 14.76 -1.57
N ALA A 258 8.28 14.65 -0.25
CA ALA A 258 7.30 13.71 0.30
C ALA A 258 5.88 14.02 -0.19
N ILE A 259 5.48 15.30 -0.21
CA ILE A 259 4.17 15.73 -0.71
C ILE A 259 4.03 15.45 -2.22
N ARG A 260 5.08 15.68 -3.00
CA ARG A 260 5.07 15.39 -4.45
C ARG A 260 5.04 13.90 -4.76
N HIS A 261 5.50 13.07 -3.86
CA HIS A 261 5.53 11.61 -4.01
C HIS A 261 4.19 10.95 -3.66
N ILE A 262 3.26 11.69 -3.07
CA ILE A 262 1.90 11.20 -2.83
C ILE A 262 1.25 10.95 -4.19
N PRO A 263 0.67 9.74 -4.43
CA PRO A 263 -0.02 9.45 -5.68
C PRO A 263 -1.35 10.21 -5.74
N TRP A 264 -1.32 11.40 -6.32
CA TRP A 264 -2.50 12.25 -6.52
C TRP A 264 -3.41 11.80 -7.68
N ASN A 265 -3.04 10.76 -8.42
CA ASN A 265 -3.76 10.24 -9.60
C ASN A 265 -4.54 8.98 -9.28
#